data_7f320f3151908f0051d2b96059f126f2
#
_entry.id   7f320f3151908f0051d2b96059f126f2
#
_cell.length_a   1.000
_cell.length_b   1.000
_cell.length_c   1.000
_cell.angle_alpha   90.00
_cell.angle_beta   90.00
_cell.angle_gamma   90.00
#
_symmetry.space_group_name_H-M   'P 1'
#
loop_
_entity.id
_entity.type
_entity.pdbx_description
1 polymer ?
#
loop_
_entity_poly.entity_id
_entity_poly.type
_entity_poly.pdbx_seq_one_letter_code
_entity_poly.pdbx_strand_id
1 'polypeptide(L)'
;MRVTIVTMDSHLSAAAARAHRALAKQLPGLELTVHAASEWGDSAAALQACLEDIQRADIVVASMLFMEDHYTPILPALQARRERCDAMVCILSATEVTKLTRLGRFDMQAPQSGAMAFLKNLRGKHKEGEAGGSKATAGERQMKMLRRLPKILKFIPGTAQDVRAYFLCLQYWLSGSDANIGAMVHFLVDRYAAGPRASLKGLAKPPEPREYPEVGLYHPRLRDSAHSGGMTRSLDELPSTATTGARGTVGLLLMRSYLLAGNTAHYDGVITALEARGLRVIPAFAAGLDARPAIEAYFMKDGRSSVDALLSLTGFSLVGGPAYNDTKAAEEVLAQLDVPYFASYPVEFQTLDQWGASDRGLLPVEATMMVAIPELDGSSGAMVFGGRGSAGKVACSGCDHRCTFENTPDSHDMHSCIERADMLASRMGRIVDLRRARRADKRVGLVIFNFPPNAGNTGTAAYLSVFESLHNTMTMLKQQG
;
A
#
# COMPACT_ATOMS: atom_id res chain seq x y z
N MET A 1 -0.45 3.70 31.31
CA MET A 1 0.40 4.25 30.22
C MET A 1 -0.42 4.36 28.97
N ARG A 2 -0.62 5.57 28.46
CA ARG A 2 -1.45 5.81 27.26
C ARG A 2 -0.55 6.18 26.08
N VAL A 3 -0.62 5.40 25.03
CA VAL A 3 0.10 5.64 23.77
C VAL A 3 -0.94 5.87 22.70
N THR A 4 -0.90 7.02 22.05
CA THR A 4 -1.81 7.39 20.97
C THR A 4 -1.04 7.50 19.68
N ILE A 5 -1.47 6.75 18.67
CA ILE A 5 -0.95 6.80 17.30
C ILE A 5 -1.97 7.53 16.44
N VAL A 6 -1.52 8.55 15.71
CA VAL A 6 -2.36 9.25 14.73
C VAL A 6 -1.71 9.12 13.35
N THR A 7 -2.44 8.60 12.38
CA THR A 7 -1.95 8.34 11.03
C THR A 7 -2.97 8.77 9.97
N MET A 8 -2.58 8.73 8.70
CA MET A 8 -3.45 9.11 7.60
C MET A 8 -4.62 8.14 7.43
N ASP A 9 -4.34 6.85 7.41
CA ASP A 9 -5.28 5.77 7.14
C ASP A 9 -5.30 4.69 8.23
N SER A 10 -6.28 3.80 8.17
CA SER A 10 -6.50 2.76 9.15
C SER A 10 -5.77 1.42 8.88
N HIS A 11 -4.91 1.32 7.86
CA HIS A 11 -4.30 0.06 7.43
C HIS A 11 -3.48 -0.64 8.53
N LEU A 12 -2.96 0.12 9.50
CA LEU A 12 -2.21 -0.41 10.65
C LEU A 12 -3.06 -0.71 11.89
N SER A 13 -4.36 -0.40 11.88
CA SER A 13 -5.23 -0.54 13.07
C SER A 13 -5.22 -1.97 13.61
N ALA A 14 -5.41 -2.96 12.76
CA ALA A 14 -5.40 -4.37 13.18
C ALA A 14 -4.01 -4.84 13.65
N ALA A 15 -2.93 -4.37 13.00
CA ALA A 15 -1.56 -4.66 13.44
C ALA A 15 -1.30 -4.06 14.83
N ALA A 16 -1.75 -2.83 15.07
CA ALA A 16 -1.65 -2.17 16.37
C ALA A 16 -2.50 -2.88 17.44
N ALA A 17 -3.71 -3.31 17.11
CA ALA A 17 -4.56 -4.09 18.02
C ALA A 17 -3.92 -5.44 18.42
N ARG A 18 -3.29 -6.15 17.45
CA ARG A 18 -2.51 -7.37 17.76
C ARG A 18 -1.28 -7.05 18.62
N ALA A 19 -0.55 -5.99 18.28
CA ALA A 19 0.58 -5.51 19.08
C ALA A 19 0.17 -5.17 20.51
N HIS A 20 -0.94 -4.47 20.70
CA HIS A 20 -1.48 -4.13 22.02
C HIS A 20 -1.78 -5.40 22.86
N ARG A 21 -2.48 -6.37 22.27
CA ARG A 21 -2.76 -7.66 22.98
C ARG A 21 -1.48 -8.40 23.40
N ALA A 22 -0.45 -8.36 22.56
CA ALA A 22 0.84 -8.98 22.87
C ALA A 22 1.59 -8.23 23.98
N LEU A 23 1.57 -6.89 23.94
CA LEU A 23 2.25 -6.02 24.90
C LEU A 23 1.53 -5.94 26.25
N ALA A 24 0.23 -6.13 26.32
CA ALA A 24 -0.54 -6.09 27.57
C ALA A 24 -0.02 -7.07 28.64
N LYS A 25 0.61 -8.17 28.19
CA LYS A 25 1.27 -9.15 29.08
C LYS A 25 2.62 -8.66 29.62
N GLN A 26 3.30 -7.77 28.91
CA GLN A 26 4.64 -7.28 29.26
C GLN A 26 4.62 -5.90 29.90
N LEU A 27 3.63 -5.08 29.57
CA LEU A 27 3.44 -3.70 30.03
C LEU A 27 2.05 -3.56 30.66
N PRO A 28 1.89 -3.91 31.95
CA PRO A 28 0.61 -3.82 32.65
C PRO A 28 0.03 -2.40 32.61
N GLY A 29 -1.26 -2.29 32.27
CA GLY A 29 -1.95 -0.99 32.19
C GLY A 29 -1.57 -0.14 30.97
N LEU A 30 -0.99 -0.74 29.92
CA LEU A 30 -0.82 -0.09 28.63
C LEU A 30 -2.17 0.05 27.93
N GLU A 31 -2.51 1.27 27.56
CA GLU A 31 -3.58 1.61 26.63
C GLU A 31 -2.95 2.07 25.32
N LEU A 32 -3.31 1.47 24.20
CA LEU A 32 -2.83 1.84 22.86
C LEU A 32 -4.03 2.14 21.97
N THR A 33 -4.10 3.36 21.48
CA THR A 33 -5.15 3.82 20.57
C THR A 33 -4.56 4.23 19.23
N VAL A 34 -5.31 3.98 18.13
CA VAL A 34 -4.93 4.37 16.77
C VAL A 34 -6.07 5.14 16.14
N HIS A 35 -5.77 6.32 15.61
CA HIS A 35 -6.74 7.17 14.92
C HIS A 35 -6.29 7.42 13.48
N ALA A 36 -7.22 7.27 12.54
CA ALA A 36 -7.01 7.51 11.11
C ALA A 36 -7.65 8.82 10.69
N ALA A 37 -6.85 9.74 10.14
CA ALA A 37 -7.33 11.05 9.70
C ALA A 37 -8.35 10.95 8.54
N SER A 38 -8.27 9.91 7.73
CA SER A 38 -9.23 9.62 6.65
C SER A 38 -10.68 9.42 7.13
N GLU A 39 -10.88 9.16 8.43
CA GLU A 39 -12.21 8.93 8.99
C GLU A 39 -12.91 10.21 9.45
N TRP A 40 -12.18 11.33 9.54
CA TRP A 40 -12.72 12.58 10.13
C TRP A 40 -13.70 13.31 9.24
N GLY A 41 -13.59 13.13 7.90
CA GLY A 41 -14.55 13.72 6.95
C GLY A 41 -15.97 13.16 7.12
N ASP A 42 -16.07 11.90 7.50
CA ASP A 42 -17.35 11.19 7.64
C ASP A 42 -17.83 11.10 9.09
N SER A 43 -16.93 11.32 10.08
CA SER A 43 -17.23 11.15 11.49
C SER A 43 -16.60 12.23 12.39
N ALA A 44 -17.39 13.22 12.75
CA ALA A 44 -16.98 14.20 13.76
C ALA A 44 -16.67 13.54 15.12
N ALA A 45 -17.31 12.40 15.43
CA ALA A 45 -17.06 11.63 16.64
C ALA A 45 -15.65 11.02 16.64
N ALA A 46 -15.15 10.53 15.47
CA ALA A 46 -13.80 10.01 15.33
C ALA A 46 -12.74 11.08 15.57
N LEU A 47 -12.95 12.29 15.03
CA LEU A 47 -12.07 13.42 15.31
C LEU A 47 -12.08 13.78 16.78
N GLN A 48 -13.26 13.86 17.40
CA GLN A 48 -13.39 14.21 18.82
C GLN A 48 -12.68 13.18 19.72
N ALA A 49 -12.84 11.89 19.46
CA ALA A 49 -12.13 10.81 20.15
C ALA A 49 -10.61 10.95 20.03
N CYS A 50 -10.12 11.26 18.81
CA CYS A 50 -8.70 11.53 18.59
C CYS A 50 -8.18 12.71 19.42
N LEU A 51 -8.91 13.82 19.46
CA LEU A 51 -8.55 14.99 20.25
C LEU A 51 -8.48 14.69 21.76
N GLU A 52 -9.44 13.91 22.27
CA GLU A 52 -9.48 13.50 23.68
C GLU A 52 -8.31 12.57 24.03
N ASP A 53 -7.97 11.62 23.15
CA ASP A 53 -6.86 10.72 23.37
C ASP A 53 -5.51 11.44 23.28
N ILE A 54 -5.33 12.37 22.34
CA ILE A 54 -4.14 13.23 22.29
C ILE A 54 -3.96 13.99 23.61
N GLN A 55 -5.04 14.57 24.14
CA GLN A 55 -4.98 15.34 25.39
C GLN A 55 -4.55 14.50 26.60
N ARG A 56 -4.84 13.20 26.59
CA ARG A 56 -4.54 12.28 27.69
C ARG A 56 -3.28 11.44 27.46
N ALA A 57 -2.75 11.42 26.23
CA ALA A 57 -1.64 10.56 25.83
C ALA A 57 -0.36 10.87 26.62
N ASP A 58 0.29 9.83 27.13
CA ASP A 58 1.62 9.94 27.73
C ASP A 58 2.70 9.89 26.65
N ILE A 59 2.46 9.14 25.57
CA ILE A 59 3.30 9.13 24.36
C ILE A 59 2.41 9.35 23.15
N VAL A 60 2.83 10.23 22.23
CA VAL A 60 2.15 10.46 20.95
C VAL A 60 3.05 10.09 19.80
N VAL A 61 2.52 9.32 18.84
CA VAL A 61 3.16 9.03 17.56
C VAL A 61 2.25 9.57 16.45
N ALA A 62 2.73 10.58 15.70
CA ALA A 62 2.02 11.13 14.55
C ALA A 62 2.78 10.78 13.27
N SER A 63 2.11 10.17 12.29
CA SER A 63 2.75 9.72 11.06
C SER A 63 1.84 9.83 9.85
N MET A 64 2.43 10.07 8.65
CA MET A 64 1.73 10.11 7.37
C MET A 64 0.70 11.25 7.22
N LEU A 65 0.76 12.28 8.04
CA LEU A 65 -0.16 13.42 8.03
C LEU A 65 0.37 14.50 7.07
N PHE A 66 0.07 14.37 5.79
CA PHE A 66 0.57 15.28 4.74
C PHE A 66 -0.45 16.35 4.32
N MET A 67 -1.73 16.02 4.33
CA MET A 67 -2.81 16.89 3.86
C MET A 67 -3.24 17.84 4.97
N GLU A 68 -3.55 19.09 4.60
CA GLU A 68 -4.01 20.10 5.57
C GLU A 68 -5.24 19.66 6.35
N ASP A 69 -6.20 19.04 5.71
CA ASP A 69 -7.41 18.49 6.32
C ASP A 69 -7.12 17.40 7.36
N HIS A 70 -5.96 16.73 7.26
CA HIS A 70 -5.56 15.65 8.18
C HIS A 70 -4.85 16.18 9.43
N TYR A 71 -4.09 17.27 9.35
CA TYR A 71 -3.34 17.72 10.51
C TYR A 71 -3.87 19.02 11.14
N THR A 72 -4.49 19.91 10.37
CA THR A 72 -5.00 21.19 10.89
C THR A 72 -5.98 21.01 12.05
N PRO A 73 -6.94 20.06 12.01
CA PRO A 73 -7.88 19.88 13.10
C PRO A 73 -7.24 19.47 14.43
N ILE A 74 -6.13 18.73 14.39
CA ILE A 74 -5.47 18.18 15.59
C ILE A 74 -4.20 18.94 15.98
N LEU A 75 -3.68 19.83 15.14
CA LEU A 75 -2.43 20.55 15.37
C LEU A 75 -2.42 21.32 16.70
N PRO A 76 -3.49 22.07 17.09
CA PRO A 76 -3.53 22.73 18.38
C PRO A 76 -3.45 21.77 19.57
N ALA A 77 -4.10 20.61 19.49
CA ALA A 77 -4.06 19.60 20.55
C ALA A 77 -2.66 18.97 20.67
N LEU A 78 -2.00 18.67 19.55
CA LEU A 78 -0.62 18.20 19.53
C LEU A 78 0.34 19.22 20.15
N GLN A 79 0.22 20.49 19.76
CA GLN A 79 1.03 21.59 20.32
C GLN A 79 0.83 21.72 21.84
N ALA A 80 -0.41 21.71 22.31
CA ALA A 80 -0.73 21.81 23.74
C ALA A 80 -0.23 20.59 24.55
N ARG A 81 -0.21 19.39 23.93
CA ARG A 81 0.24 18.15 24.60
C ARG A 81 1.74 17.98 24.61
N ARG A 82 2.46 18.56 23.65
CA ARG A 82 3.89 18.39 23.40
C ARG A 82 4.75 18.50 24.67
N GLU A 83 4.57 19.54 25.48
CA GLU A 83 5.37 19.77 26.69
C GLU A 83 4.91 18.94 27.90
N ARG A 84 3.73 18.31 27.81
CA ARG A 84 3.11 17.58 28.92
C ARG A 84 3.16 16.05 28.77
N CYS A 85 3.52 15.53 27.59
CA CYS A 85 3.71 14.11 27.35
C CYS A 85 5.16 13.70 27.60
N ASP A 86 5.39 12.42 27.83
CA ASP A 86 6.72 11.85 28.07
C ASP A 86 7.57 11.86 26.78
N ALA A 87 6.92 11.64 25.61
CA ALA A 87 7.54 11.70 24.29
C ALA A 87 6.51 12.01 23.20
N MET A 88 6.94 12.75 22.19
CA MET A 88 6.18 12.99 20.95
C MET A 88 7.06 12.71 19.75
N VAL A 89 6.64 11.78 18.91
CA VAL A 89 7.34 11.35 17.69
C VAL A 89 6.48 11.67 16.49
N CYS A 90 6.90 12.61 15.66
CA CYS A 90 6.21 12.99 14.43
C CYS A 90 7.11 12.68 13.24
N ILE A 91 6.73 11.66 12.45
CA ILE A 91 7.52 11.14 11.33
C ILE A 91 6.68 11.13 10.05
N LEU A 92 7.33 11.24 8.89
CA LEU A 92 6.66 11.16 7.58
C LEU A 92 5.39 12.02 7.50
N SER A 93 5.46 13.26 7.92
CA SER A 93 4.32 14.18 7.98
C SER A 93 4.70 15.56 7.46
N ALA A 94 3.72 16.44 7.32
CA ALA A 94 3.95 17.85 7.01
C ALA A 94 4.95 18.50 8.00
N THR A 95 5.62 19.54 7.56
CA THR A 95 6.69 20.21 8.33
C THR A 95 6.18 20.72 9.67
N GLU A 96 4.95 21.21 9.73
CA GLU A 96 4.26 21.72 10.92
C GLU A 96 4.14 20.64 12.00
N VAL A 97 3.79 19.42 11.59
CA VAL A 97 3.64 18.27 12.49
C VAL A 97 5.02 17.72 12.87
N THR A 98 5.91 17.55 11.88
CA THR A 98 7.24 16.94 12.12
C THR A 98 8.06 17.76 13.12
N LYS A 99 7.98 19.09 13.09
CA LYS A 99 8.63 19.99 14.05
C LYS A 99 8.20 19.78 15.50
N LEU A 100 7.04 19.16 15.74
CA LEU A 100 6.57 18.89 17.11
C LEU A 100 7.33 17.74 17.78
N THR A 101 8.18 17.01 17.07
CA THR A 101 8.96 15.92 17.65
C THR A 101 9.78 16.38 18.84
N ARG A 102 9.59 15.70 19.98
CA ARG A 102 10.36 15.85 21.21
C ARG A 102 10.61 14.49 21.86
N LEU A 103 11.86 14.11 21.93
CA LEU A 103 12.34 12.84 22.48
C LEU A 103 13.49 13.08 23.45
N GLY A 104 13.23 13.04 24.74
CA GLY A 104 14.22 13.34 25.75
C GLY A 104 14.85 14.73 25.55
N ARG A 105 16.15 14.78 25.19
CA ARG A 105 16.87 16.02 24.88
C ARG A 105 16.83 16.42 23.41
N PHE A 106 16.28 15.58 22.55
CA PHE A 106 16.12 15.91 21.14
C PHE A 106 14.80 16.67 20.92
N ASP A 107 14.93 17.91 20.45
CA ASP A 107 13.84 18.81 20.15
C ASP A 107 14.00 19.36 18.73
N MET A 108 13.04 19.08 17.85
CA MET A 108 13.07 19.57 16.47
C MET A 108 12.76 21.06 16.31
N GLN A 109 12.17 21.70 17.31
CA GLN A 109 11.92 23.15 17.33
C GLN A 109 13.11 23.94 17.85
N ALA A 110 14.04 23.32 18.58
CA ALA A 110 15.19 24.01 19.15
C ALA A 110 16.09 24.58 18.04
N PRO A 111 16.60 25.82 18.20
CA PRO A 111 17.55 26.39 17.27
C PRO A 111 18.77 25.47 17.19
N GLN A 112 19.22 25.20 15.98
CA GLN A 112 20.19 24.19 15.54
C GLN A 112 21.16 23.70 16.64
N SER A 113 20.77 22.66 17.37
CA SER A 113 21.70 21.88 18.18
C SER A 113 22.65 21.12 17.26
N GLY A 114 23.90 20.82 17.70
CA GLY A 114 24.92 20.13 16.91
C GLY A 114 24.44 18.84 16.21
N ALA A 115 23.36 18.21 16.69
CA ALA A 115 22.73 17.04 16.08
C ALA A 115 22.03 17.37 14.73
N MET A 116 21.39 18.52 14.59
CA MET A 116 20.79 18.97 13.32
C MET A 116 21.85 19.46 12.34
N ALA A 117 22.91 20.09 12.80
CA ALA A 117 24.08 20.44 11.99
C ALA A 117 24.80 19.16 11.48
N PHE A 118 24.90 18.14 12.33
CA PHE A 118 25.41 16.82 11.94
C PHE A 118 24.53 16.12 10.89
N LEU A 119 23.20 16.16 11.06
CA LEU A 119 22.28 15.62 10.06
C LEU A 119 22.31 16.40 8.74
N LYS A 120 22.49 17.72 8.79
CA LYS A 120 22.64 18.56 7.61
C LYS A 120 23.97 18.30 6.89
N ASN A 121 25.04 18.05 7.65
CA ASN A 121 26.33 17.64 7.10
C ASN A 121 26.32 16.20 6.54
N LEU A 122 25.54 15.27 7.14
CA LEU A 122 25.31 13.92 6.62
C LEU A 122 24.41 13.92 5.37
N ARG A 123 23.53 14.91 5.25
CA ARG A 123 22.71 15.10 4.03
C ARG A 123 23.55 15.48 2.80
N GLY A 124 24.85 15.70 3.03
CA GLY A 124 25.90 15.81 2.01
C GLY A 124 25.80 17.08 1.17
N LYS A 125 26.92 17.68 0.92
CA LYS A 125 27.19 18.55 -0.20
C LYS A 125 26.81 17.83 -1.52
N HIS A 126 25.53 17.70 -1.83
CA HIS A 126 25.13 17.39 -3.20
C HIS A 126 25.36 18.65 -4.03
N LYS A 127 26.43 18.61 -4.78
CA LYS A 127 26.62 19.48 -5.95
C LYS A 127 25.39 19.27 -6.84
N GLU A 128 24.65 20.35 -7.06
CA GLU A 128 23.79 20.50 -8.22
C GLU A 128 24.70 20.29 -9.45
N GLY A 129 24.59 19.14 -10.12
CA GLY A 129 25.46 18.93 -11.28
C GLY A 129 25.50 17.51 -11.86
N GLU A 130 24.72 16.54 -11.39
CA GLU A 130 24.59 15.26 -12.12
C GLU A 130 23.13 15.01 -12.52
N ALA A 131 22.78 15.57 -13.67
CA ALA A 131 21.62 15.19 -14.47
C ALA A 131 21.85 13.76 -14.99
N GLY A 132 21.09 12.74 -14.49
CA GLY A 132 21.18 11.40 -15.06
C GLY A 132 20.60 10.27 -14.22
N GLY A 133 20.15 10.51 -13.00
CA GLY A 133 19.50 9.46 -12.19
C GLY A 133 18.03 9.74 -11.95
N SER A 134 17.15 8.77 -12.21
CA SER A 134 15.71 8.86 -11.88
C SER A 134 15.52 9.30 -10.42
N LYS A 135 14.50 10.12 -10.14
CA LYS A 135 14.14 10.56 -8.77
C LYS A 135 13.90 9.36 -7.84
N ALA A 136 13.46 8.22 -8.37
CA ALA A 136 13.29 6.95 -7.66
C ALA A 136 14.62 6.42 -7.09
N THR A 137 15.72 6.48 -7.86
CA THR A 137 17.06 6.05 -7.39
C THR A 137 17.64 6.95 -6.31
N ALA A 138 17.26 8.22 -6.27
CA ALA A 138 17.64 9.14 -5.19
C ALA A 138 16.91 8.80 -3.88
N GLY A 139 15.63 8.47 -3.94
CA GLY A 139 14.81 8.03 -2.80
C GLY A 139 15.34 6.75 -2.16
N GLU A 140 15.70 5.74 -2.95
CA GLU A 140 16.30 4.48 -2.46
C GLU A 140 17.63 4.71 -1.74
N ARG A 141 18.49 5.55 -2.30
CA ARG A 141 19.78 5.90 -1.68
C ARG A 141 19.56 6.59 -0.33
N GLN A 142 18.59 7.51 -0.26
CA GLN A 142 18.23 8.20 0.98
C GLN A 142 17.68 7.21 2.02
N MET A 143 16.83 6.27 1.63
CA MET A 143 16.31 5.24 2.52
C MET A 143 17.40 4.30 3.04
N LYS A 144 18.35 3.87 2.20
CA LYS A 144 19.51 3.07 2.62
C LYS A 144 20.40 3.82 3.63
N MET A 145 20.56 5.13 3.45
CA MET A 145 21.28 5.97 4.40
C MET A 145 20.52 6.09 5.74
N LEU A 146 19.23 6.34 5.73
CA LEU A 146 18.39 6.44 6.93
C LEU A 146 18.43 5.14 7.76
N ARG A 147 18.56 3.97 7.13
CA ARG A 147 18.69 2.68 7.82
C ARG A 147 20.07 2.48 8.47
N ARG A 148 21.12 3.14 7.98
CA ARG A 148 22.47 3.03 8.55
C ARG A 148 22.71 3.97 9.73
N LEU A 149 21.98 5.10 9.78
CA LEU A 149 22.15 6.12 10.82
C LEU A 149 22.02 5.59 12.26
N PRO A 150 21.02 4.75 12.64
CA PRO A 150 20.92 4.22 14.00
C PRO A 150 22.11 3.38 14.41
N LYS A 151 22.76 2.67 13.46
CA LYS A 151 23.94 1.85 13.72
C LYS A 151 25.15 2.74 14.03
N ILE A 152 25.31 3.85 13.32
CA ILE A 152 26.40 4.83 13.53
C ILE A 152 26.20 5.57 14.86
N LEU A 153 24.96 6.06 15.11
CA LEU A 153 24.63 6.82 16.31
C LEU A 153 24.69 5.99 17.61
N LYS A 154 24.70 4.65 17.51
CA LYS A 154 24.71 3.75 18.67
C LYS A 154 25.87 4.02 19.64
N PHE A 155 27.03 4.45 19.12
CA PHE A 155 28.26 4.64 19.88
C PHE A 155 28.46 6.10 20.35
N ILE A 156 27.57 7.02 20.00
CA ILE A 156 27.66 8.44 20.37
C ILE A 156 26.74 8.71 21.56
N PRO A 157 27.26 9.10 22.75
CA PRO A 157 26.44 9.35 23.92
C PRO A 157 25.67 10.70 23.83
N GLY A 158 24.74 10.90 24.76
CA GLY A 158 24.00 12.16 24.91
C GLY A 158 22.83 12.29 23.93
N THR A 159 22.58 13.48 23.43
CA THR A 159 21.43 13.80 22.53
C THR A 159 21.41 12.93 21.26
N ALA A 160 22.57 12.43 20.83
CA ALA A 160 22.68 11.50 19.69
C ALA A 160 21.85 10.22 19.89
N GLN A 161 21.66 9.77 21.13
CA GLN A 161 20.83 8.60 21.44
C GLN A 161 19.33 8.89 21.26
N ASP A 162 18.89 10.13 21.45
CA ASP A 162 17.50 10.53 21.22
C ASP A 162 17.24 10.77 19.71
N VAL A 163 18.24 11.28 18.99
CA VAL A 163 18.24 11.28 17.51
C VAL A 163 18.20 9.85 16.96
N ARG A 164 18.98 8.94 17.53
CA ARG A 164 18.94 7.52 17.18
C ARG A 164 17.52 6.94 17.40
N ALA A 165 16.89 7.29 18.52
CA ALA A 165 15.54 6.85 18.83
C ALA A 165 14.51 7.31 17.76
N TYR A 166 14.60 8.54 17.27
CA TYR A 166 13.81 9.03 16.17
C TYR A 166 13.93 8.16 14.91
N PHE A 167 15.18 7.85 14.50
CA PHE A 167 15.40 7.01 13.32
C PHE A 167 15.00 5.54 13.53
N LEU A 168 15.08 5.03 14.77
CA LEU A 168 14.56 3.70 15.09
C LEU A 168 13.03 3.69 14.98
N CYS A 169 12.33 4.70 15.48
CA CYS A 169 10.88 4.81 15.31
C CYS A 169 10.48 4.85 13.83
N LEU A 170 11.25 5.58 13.00
CA LEU A 170 11.06 5.58 11.57
C LEU A 170 11.26 4.18 10.95
N GLN A 171 12.27 3.42 11.37
CA GLN A 171 12.51 2.05 10.88
C GLN A 171 11.39 1.09 11.29
N TYR A 172 10.93 1.14 12.54
CA TYR A 172 9.79 0.34 13.00
C TYR A 172 8.54 0.65 12.18
N TRP A 173 8.27 1.94 11.95
CA TRP A 173 7.09 2.40 11.21
C TRP A 173 7.11 1.97 9.75
N LEU A 174 8.23 2.17 9.04
CA LEU A 174 8.38 1.80 7.63
C LEU A 174 8.26 0.29 7.37
N SER A 175 8.41 -0.52 8.41
CA SER A 175 8.18 -1.96 8.37
C SER A 175 7.00 -2.33 9.28
N GLY A 176 5.88 -1.63 9.16
CA GLY A 176 4.72 -1.57 10.03
C GLY A 176 3.96 -2.89 10.23
N SER A 177 4.65 -3.95 10.65
CA SER A 177 4.06 -5.19 11.13
C SER A 177 3.63 -5.05 12.59
N ASP A 178 2.75 -5.95 13.05
CA ASP A 178 2.38 -6.05 14.48
C ASP A 178 3.60 -6.17 15.39
N ALA A 179 4.61 -6.97 14.99
CA ALA A 179 5.87 -7.10 15.72
C ALA A 179 6.64 -5.77 15.80
N ASN A 180 6.71 -5.01 14.70
CA ASN A 180 7.43 -3.75 14.69
C ASN A 180 6.66 -2.61 15.37
N ILE A 181 5.33 -2.54 15.21
CA ILE A 181 4.50 -1.57 15.95
C ILE A 181 4.62 -1.84 17.45
N GLY A 182 4.51 -3.11 17.87
CA GLY A 182 4.70 -3.50 19.26
C GLY A 182 6.09 -3.15 19.80
N ALA A 183 7.14 -3.45 19.03
CA ALA A 183 8.51 -3.14 19.40
C ALA A 183 8.74 -1.61 19.51
N MET A 184 8.14 -0.81 18.62
CA MET A 184 8.20 0.66 18.67
C MET A 184 7.55 1.20 19.95
N VAL A 185 6.34 0.74 20.26
CA VAL A 185 5.63 1.17 21.47
C VAL A 185 6.42 0.77 22.71
N HIS A 186 6.87 -0.49 22.77
CA HIS A 186 7.71 -0.97 23.87
C HIS A 186 9.00 -0.14 24.03
N PHE A 187 9.69 0.12 22.92
CA PHE A 187 10.91 0.93 22.90
C PHE A 187 10.67 2.36 23.43
N LEU A 188 9.57 3.00 23.01
CA LEU A 188 9.22 4.34 23.46
C LEU A 188 8.88 4.35 24.96
N VAL A 189 8.12 3.38 25.44
CA VAL A 189 7.78 3.21 26.87
C VAL A 189 9.05 2.97 27.70
N ASP A 190 9.87 1.99 27.31
CA ASP A 190 11.11 1.63 28.02
C ASP A 190 12.06 2.82 28.15
N ARG A 191 12.15 3.65 27.12
CA ARG A 191 13.09 4.76 27.09
C ARG A 191 12.55 6.03 27.73
N TYR A 192 11.29 6.40 27.49
CA TYR A 192 10.77 7.73 27.79
C TYR A 192 9.71 7.78 28.89
N ALA A 193 9.12 6.66 29.33
CA ALA A 193 8.13 6.69 30.42
C ALA A 193 8.68 7.46 31.63
N ALA A 194 7.91 8.39 32.17
CA ALA A 194 8.35 9.27 33.25
C ALA A 194 7.37 9.30 34.42
N GLY A 195 7.77 9.91 35.53
CA GLY A 195 6.95 10.00 36.75
C GLY A 195 6.55 8.61 37.29
N PRO A 196 5.31 8.39 37.71
CA PRO A 196 4.83 7.09 38.18
C PRO A 196 4.95 5.95 37.16
N ARG A 197 4.96 6.28 35.85
CA ARG A 197 5.08 5.32 34.75
C ARG A 197 6.49 4.82 34.54
N ALA A 198 7.50 5.44 35.15
CA ALA A 198 8.90 5.01 35.07
C ALA A 198 9.11 3.58 35.57
N SER A 199 8.20 3.04 36.36
CA SER A 199 8.20 1.62 36.78
C SER A 199 8.04 0.62 35.61
N LEU A 200 7.60 1.08 34.45
CA LEU A 200 7.49 0.25 33.24
C LEU A 200 8.82 0.10 32.49
N LYS A 201 9.84 0.89 32.85
CA LYS A 201 11.18 0.78 32.24
C LYS A 201 11.90 -0.47 32.74
N GLY A 202 12.59 -1.12 31.81
CA GLY A 202 13.43 -2.29 32.13
C GLY A 202 12.66 -3.57 32.45
N LEU A 203 11.33 -3.58 32.32
CA LEU A 203 10.54 -4.81 32.55
C LEU A 203 10.87 -5.89 31.52
N ALA A 204 11.13 -5.48 30.29
CA ALA A 204 11.62 -6.36 29.23
C ALA A 204 12.44 -5.52 28.24
N LYS A 205 13.38 -6.17 27.54
CA LYS A 205 14.18 -5.50 26.51
C LYS A 205 13.36 -5.37 25.23
N PRO A 206 13.14 -4.13 24.68
CA PRO A 206 12.43 -3.97 23.41
C PRO A 206 13.21 -4.66 22.28
N PRO A 207 12.51 -5.43 21.41
CA PRO A 207 13.14 -6.05 20.24
C PRO A 207 13.70 -5.00 19.29
N GLU A 208 14.77 -5.33 18.58
CA GLU A 208 15.27 -4.48 17.48
C GLU A 208 14.29 -4.52 16.30
N PRO A 209 14.30 -3.50 15.39
CA PRO A 209 13.45 -3.48 14.22
C PRO A 209 13.62 -4.75 13.37
N ARG A 210 12.52 -5.45 13.11
CA ARG A 210 12.51 -6.61 12.23
C ARG A 210 12.56 -6.15 10.79
N GLU A 211 13.54 -6.65 10.04
CA GLU A 211 13.68 -6.37 8.62
C GLU A 211 12.83 -7.35 7.80
N TYR A 212 12.19 -6.83 6.74
CA TYR A 212 11.41 -7.60 5.79
C TYR A 212 11.97 -7.40 4.37
N PRO A 213 11.74 -8.32 3.43
CA PRO A 213 12.17 -8.16 2.05
C PRO A 213 11.68 -6.83 1.46
N GLU A 214 12.54 -6.15 0.71
CA GLU A 214 12.15 -4.95 -0.06
C GLU A 214 11.43 -5.35 -1.34
N VAL A 215 11.88 -6.43 -1.95
CA VAL A 215 11.27 -7.05 -3.13
C VAL A 215 11.08 -8.52 -2.81
N GLY A 216 9.91 -9.05 -3.09
CA GLY A 216 9.58 -10.43 -2.73
C GLY A 216 8.26 -10.89 -3.32
N LEU A 217 7.91 -12.09 -2.91
CA LEU A 217 6.69 -12.79 -3.27
C LEU A 217 5.86 -13.03 -2.01
N TYR A 218 4.56 -13.10 -2.20
CA TYR A 218 3.61 -13.39 -1.13
C TYR A 218 2.67 -14.53 -1.55
N HIS A 219 2.31 -15.39 -0.60
CA HIS A 219 1.21 -16.32 -0.81
C HIS A 219 0.52 -16.68 0.50
N PRO A 220 -0.84 -16.72 0.57
CA PRO A 220 -1.55 -17.01 1.82
C PRO A 220 -1.17 -18.37 2.42
N ARG A 221 -0.89 -19.38 1.62
CA ARG A 221 -0.49 -20.73 2.09
C ARG A 221 0.94 -20.79 2.65
N LEU A 222 1.75 -19.75 2.50
CA LEU A 222 3.08 -19.67 3.12
C LEU A 222 3.02 -19.15 4.57
N ARG A 223 1.87 -18.69 5.06
CA ARG A 223 1.75 -18.15 6.42
C ARG A 223 2.01 -19.18 7.52
N ASP A 224 1.61 -20.42 7.29
CA ASP A 224 1.76 -21.52 8.25
C ASP A 224 3.15 -22.17 8.20
N SER A 225 4.02 -21.65 7.34
CA SER A 225 5.40 -22.11 7.17
C SER A 225 6.38 -21.24 7.99
N ALA A 226 7.67 -21.57 7.94
CA ALA A 226 8.74 -20.76 8.52
C ALA A 226 8.85 -19.33 7.92
N HIS A 227 8.02 -19.01 6.93
CA HIS A 227 8.03 -17.74 6.22
C HIS A 227 7.28 -16.67 7.00
N SER A 228 7.96 -15.58 7.31
CA SER A 228 7.41 -14.46 8.05
C SER A 228 6.29 -13.76 7.28
N GLY A 229 5.05 -13.90 7.75
CA GLY A 229 3.87 -13.24 7.15
C GLY A 229 3.51 -13.74 5.75
N GLY A 230 3.91 -14.96 5.36
CA GLY A 230 3.62 -15.52 4.04
C GLY A 230 4.50 -14.99 2.91
N MET A 231 5.64 -14.35 3.23
CA MET A 231 6.54 -13.74 2.27
C MET A 231 7.79 -14.59 2.01
N THR A 232 8.21 -14.67 0.74
CA THR A 232 9.45 -15.33 0.31
C THR A 232 10.17 -14.50 -0.75
N ARG A 233 11.40 -14.89 -1.09
CA ARG A 233 12.17 -14.33 -2.22
C ARG A 233 12.32 -15.33 -3.37
N SER A 234 11.95 -16.59 -3.17
CA SER A 234 12.12 -17.65 -4.16
C SER A 234 10.81 -18.02 -4.83
N LEU A 235 10.82 -18.06 -6.17
CA LEU A 235 9.69 -18.58 -6.95
C LEU A 235 9.43 -20.07 -6.70
N ASP A 236 10.46 -20.83 -6.32
CA ASP A 236 10.36 -22.27 -6.06
C ASP A 236 9.61 -22.59 -4.75
N GLU A 237 9.53 -21.60 -3.85
CA GLU A 237 8.79 -21.73 -2.59
C GLU A 237 7.31 -21.40 -2.73
N LEU A 238 6.90 -20.80 -3.87
CA LEU A 238 5.47 -20.56 -4.10
C LEU A 238 4.73 -21.90 -4.21
N PRO A 239 3.57 -22.02 -3.56
CA PRO A 239 2.78 -23.25 -3.65
C PRO A 239 2.44 -23.57 -5.09
N SER A 240 2.81 -24.78 -5.50
CA SER A 240 2.55 -25.29 -6.83
C SER A 240 1.09 -25.75 -6.94
N THR A 241 0.20 -24.88 -7.38
CA THR A 241 -1.21 -25.25 -7.60
C THR A 241 -1.50 -25.74 -8.99
N ALA A 242 -0.59 -25.51 -9.95
CA ALA A 242 -0.76 -25.96 -11.32
C ALA A 242 0.59 -26.07 -12.04
N THR A 243 1.48 -26.96 -11.58
CA THR A 243 2.77 -27.16 -12.26
C THR A 243 2.67 -28.02 -13.51
N THR A 244 1.66 -28.86 -13.64
CA THR A 244 1.39 -29.65 -14.85
C THR A 244 0.02 -29.28 -15.39
N GLY A 245 0.00 -28.43 -16.44
CA GLY A 245 -1.24 -28.08 -17.13
C GLY A 245 -1.86 -26.74 -16.72
N ALA A 246 -1.09 -25.82 -16.14
CA ALA A 246 -1.60 -24.47 -15.88
C ALA A 246 -2.10 -23.82 -17.17
N ARG A 247 -3.31 -23.27 -17.12
CA ARG A 247 -3.96 -22.54 -18.21
C ARG A 247 -3.10 -21.36 -18.69
N GLY A 248 -2.34 -20.75 -17.76
CA GLY A 248 -1.36 -19.69 -17.98
C GLY A 248 -0.91 -19.07 -16.68
N THR A 249 -0.07 -18.04 -16.77
CA THR A 249 0.54 -17.38 -15.61
C THR A 249 0.15 -15.93 -15.54
N VAL A 250 -0.32 -15.48 -14.36
CA VAL A 250 -0.64 -14.08 -14.07
C VAL A 250 0.34 -13.53 -13.03
N GLY A 251 1.03 -12.45 -13.39
CA GLY A 251 1.80 -11.66 -12.44
C GLY A 251 0.86 -10.73 -11.65
N LEU A 252 0.92 -10.77 -10.32
CA LEU A 252 0.19 -9.85 -9.46
C LEU A 252 1.15 -8.87 -8.81
N LEU A 253 0.78 -7.60 -8.77
CA LEU A 253 1.47 -6.59 -7.96
C LEU A 253 0.64 -6.25 -6.73
N LEU A 254 1.27 -6.35 -5.56
CA LEU A 254 0.64 -6.15 -4.25
C LEU A 254 1.33 -5.01 -3.50
N MET A 255 0.58 -4.30 -2.66
CA MET A 255 1.14 -3.30 -1.75
C MET A 255 1.82 -3.98 -0.55
N ARG A 256 3.12 -3.74 -0.42
CA ARG A 256 3.94 -4.29 0.68
C ARG A 256 3.43 -3.89 2.07
N SER A 257 2.89 -2.70 2.24
CA SER A 257 2.37 -2.21 3.53
C SER A 257 1.26 -3.10 4.08
N TYR A 258 0.32 -3.53 3.26
CA TYR A 258 -0.76 -4.45 3.66
C TYR A 258 -0.22 -5.83 4.03
N LEU A 259 0.79 -6.32 3.30
CA LEU A 259 1.43 -7.60 3.61
C LEU A 259 2.13 -7.57 4.97
N LEU A 260 2.86 -6.49 5.26
CA LEU A 260 3.54 -6.29 6.54
C LEU A 260 2.54 -6.15 7.69
N ALA A 261 1.46 -5.42 7.46
CA ALA A 261 0.39 -5.27 8.45
C ALA A 261 -0.42 -6.55 8.68
N GLY A 262 -0.24 -7.61 7.85
CA GLY A 262 -1.05 -8.82 7.89
C GLY A 262 -2.52 -8.59 7.51
N ASN A 263 -2.79 -7.51 6.81
CA ASN A 263 -4.12 -7.11 6.34
C ASN A 263 -4.28 -7.49 4.86
N THR A 264 -4.42 -8.79 4.57
CA THR A 264 -4.24 -9.35 3.23
C THR A 264 -5.45 -10.08 2.67
N ALA A 265 -6.56 -10.16 3.40
CA ALA A 265 -7.72 -10.96 3.00
C ALA A 265 -8.28 -10.60 1.61
N HIS A 266 -8.19 -9.31 1.22
CA HIS A 266 -8.58 -8.85 -0.11
C HIS A 266 -7.69 -9.43 -1.23
N TYR A 267 -6.37 -9.55 -1.02
CA TYR A 267 -5.45 -10.19 -1.96
C TYR A 267 -5.63 -11.70 -1.99
N ASP A 268 -5.84 -12.31 -0.83
CA ASP A 268 -6.02 -13.76 -0.69
C ASP A 268 -7.23 -14.24 -1.49
N GLY A 269 -8.32 -13.47 -1.48
CA GLY A 269 -9.51 -13.76 -2.27
C GLY A 269 -9.25 -13.75 -3.78
N VAL A 270 -8.49 -12.77 -4.28
CA VAL A 270 -8.12 -12.69 -5.71
C VAL A 270 -7.18 -13.82 -6.10
N ILE A 271 -6.16 -14.12 -5.29
CA ILE A 271 -5.23 -15.24 -5.53
C ILE A 271 -6.01 -16.54 -5.61
N THR A 272 -6.88 -16.80 -4.63
CA THR A 272 -7.70 -18.01 -4.58
C THR A 272 -8.62 -18.12 -5.80
N ALA A 273 -9.26 -17.05 -6.22
CA ALA A 273 -10.16 -17.02 -7.36
C ALA A 273 -9.42 -17.29 -8.69
N LEU A 274 -8.22 -16.75 -8.86
CA LEU A 274 -7.38 -17.00 -10.04
C LEU A 274 -6.91 -18.46 -10.09
N GLU A 275 -6.43 -19.00 -8.96
CA GLU A 275 -5.99 -20.39 -8.85
C GLU A 275 -7.13 -21.40 -9.07
N ALA A 276 -8.33 -21.10 -8.57
CA ALA A 276 -9.53 -21.92 -8.81
C ALA A 276 -9.90 -22.04 -10.30
N ARG A 277 -9.42 -21.10 -11.13
CA ARG A 277 -9.59 -21.13 -12.60
C ARG A 277 -8.42 -21.78 -13.34
N GLY A 278 -7.50 -22.44 -12.61
CA GLY A 278 -6.34 -23.13 -13.18
C GLY A 278 -5.23 -22.20 -13.64
N LEU A 279 -5.20 -20.94 -13.16
CA LEU A 279 -4.13 -20.01 -13.45
C LEU A 279 -3.01 -20.16 -12.43
N ARG A 280 -1.77 -20.12 -12.89
CA ARG A 280 -0.61 -19.93 -12.02
C ARG A 280 -0.52 -18.46 -11.64
N VAL A 281 -0.34 -18.17 -10.37
CA VAL A 281 -0.25 -16.81 -9.86
C VAL A 281 1.15 -16.55 -9.30
N ILE A 282 1.74 -15.41 -9.65
CA ILE A 282 3.01 -14.93 -9.09
C ILE A 282 2.73 -13.60 -8.38
N PRO A 283 2.36 -13.63 -7.09
CA PRO A 283 2.07 -12.42 -6.33
C PRO A 283 3.37 -11.78 -5.84
N ALA A 284 3.76 -10.68 -6.43
CA ALA A 284 5.00 -9.98 -6.14
C ALA A 284 4.74 -8.60 -5.52
N PHE A 285 5.70 -8.12 -4.77
CA PHE A 285 5.67 -6.78 -4.16
C PHE A 285 7.05 -6.13 -4.20
N ALA A 286 7.05 -4.79 -4.19
CA ALA A 286 8.25 -3.98 -4.01
C ALA A 286 8.07 -2.99 -2.86
N ALA A 287 9.17 -2.55 -2.26
CA ALA A 287 9.16 -1.48 -1.28
C ALA A 287 8.99 -0.13 -1.97
N GLY A 288 8.20 0.76 -1.37
CA GLY A 288 7.85 2.04 -1.96
C GLY A 288 6.73 1.91 -3.01
N LEU A 289 6.68 2.88 -3.90
CA LEU A 289 5.65 2.99 -4.94
C LEU A 289 6.25 2.81 -6.34
N ASP A 290 7.28 1.98 -6.46
CA ASP A 290 7.92 1.62 -7.72
C ASP A 290 7.89 0.10 -7.89
N ALA A 291 7.06 -0.38 -8.81
CA ALA A 291 6.86 -1.80 -9.05
C ALA A 291 7.94 -2.43 -9.95
N ARG A 292 8.81 -1.62 -10.60
CA ARG A 292 9.82 -2.14 -11.53
C ARG A 292 10.73 -3.21 -10.94
N PRO A 293 11.26 -3.08 -9.70
CA PRO A 293 12.10 -4.13 -9.12
C PRO A 293 11.40 -5.48 -8.96
N ALA A 294 10.09 -5.48 -8.70
CA ALA A 294 9.30 -6.72 -8.62
C ALA A 294 9.03 -7.32 -10.01
N ILE A 295 8.73 -6.48 -10.99
CA ILE A 295 8.53 -6.90 -12.39
C ILE A 295 9.81 -7.55 -12.94
N GLU A 296 10.94 -6.86 -12.79
CA GLU A 296 12.24 -7.34 -13.25
C GLU A 296 12.67 -8.66 -12.59
N ALA A 297 12.45 -8.78 -11.26
CA ALA A 297 12.87 -9.95 -10.51
C ALA A 297 12.01 -11.20 -10.76
N TYR A 298 10.70 -11.04 -11.01
CA TYR A 298 9.78 -12.17 -10.97
C TYR A 298 8.93 -12.37 -12.24
N PHE A 299 8.76 -11.35 -13.08
CA PHE A 299 7.94 -11.42 -14.29
C PHE A 299 8.77 -11.41 -15.57
N MET A 300 10.08 -11.19 -15.46
CA MET A 300 11.02 -11.26 -16.57
C MET A 300 12.01 -12.41 -16.38
N LYS A 301 12.34 -13.10 -17.48
CA LYS A 301 13.37 -14.12 -17.52
C LYS A 301 14.11 -14.01 -18.85
N ASP A 302 15.42 -13.86 -18.79
CA ASP A 302 16.29 -13.75 -19.99
C ASP A 302 15.79 -12.66 -20.99
N GLY A 303 15.35 -11.52 -20.45
CA GLY A 303 14.83 -10.40 -21.25
C GLY A 303 13.44 -10.61 -21.88
N ARG A 304 12.72 -11.67 -21.48
CA ARG A 304 11.38 -11.97 -21.95
C ARG A 304 10.40 -12.09 -20.79
N SER A 305 9.13 -11.81 -21.07
CA SER A 305 8.07 -12.02 -20.07
C SER A 305 7.93 -13.50 -19.72
N SER A 306 7.83 -13.79 -18.43
CA SER A 306 7.50 -15.11 -17.88
C SER A 306 6.04 -15.24 -17.47
N VAL A 307 5.24 -14.18 -17.68
CA VAL A 307 3.81 -14.12 -17.38
C VAL A 307 3.00 -13.86 -18.66
N ASP A 308 1.74 -14.26 -18.67
CA ASP A 308 0.82 -14.04 -19.80
C ASP A 308 0.01 -12.74 -19.67
N ALA A 309 -0.13 -12.23 -18.45
CA ALA A 309 -0.79 -10.99 -18.14
C ALA A 309 -0.26 -10.40 -16.81
N LEU A 310 -0.33 -9.09 -16.68
CA LEU A 310 -0.02 -8.34 -15.46
C LEU A 310 -1.31 -7.78 -14.86
N LEU A 311 -1.51 -8.02 -13.56
CA LEU A 311 -2.60 -7.46 -12.78
C LEU A 311 -2.05 -6.70 -11.58
N SER A 312 -2.18 -5.39 -11.56
CA SER A 312 -1.87 -4.58 -10.38
C SER A 312 -3.09 -4.52 -9.46
N LEU A 313 -2.87 -4.82 -8.18
CA LEU A 313 -3.86 -4.69 -7.10
C LEU A 313 -3.46 -3.57 -6.12
N THR A 314 -2.55 -2.68 -6.54
CA THR A 314 -2.01 -1.64 -5.68
C THR A 314 -2.91 -0.40 -5.57
N GLY A 315 -3.79 -0.17 -6.56
CA GLY A 315 -4.62 1.03 -6.65
C GLY A 315 -3.85 2.29 -7.03
N PHE A 316 -2.61 2.16 -7.54
CA PHE A 316 -1.74 3.28 -7.93
C PHE A 316 -1.05 3.04 -9.26
N SER A 317 -0.34 4.07 -9.76
CA SER A 317 0.60 3.94 -10.88
C SER A 317 1.63 2.84 -10.63
N LEU A 318 2.15 2.23 -11.70
CA LEU A 318 3.27 1.27 -11.61
C LEU A 318 4.54 1.92 -11.09
N VAL A 319 4.76 3.21 -11.41
CA VAL A 319 5.93 3.96 -10.99
C VAL A 319 5.48 5.29 -10.39
N GLY A 320 5.25 5.30 -9.08
CA GLY A 320 4.81 6.48 -8.37
C GLY A 320 3.58 6.21 -7.48
N GLY A 321 3.06 7.27 -6.88
CA GLY A 321 1.93 7.24 -5.96
C GLY A 321 1.04 8.45 -6.11
N PRO A 322 0.17 8.74 -5.15
CA PRO A 322 -0.82 9.82 -5.25
C PRO A 322 -0.23 11.21 -5.52
N ALA A 323 0.99 11.46 -5.07
CA ALA A 323 1.64 12.78 -5.17
C ALA A 323 2.53 12.92 -6.42
N TYR A 324 2.93 11.81 -7.03
CA TYR A 324 3.83 11.80 -8.19
C TYR A 324 3.76 10.46 -8.89
N ASN A 325 3.61 10.49 -10.21
CA ASN A 325 3.71 9.31 -11.08
C ASN A 325 4.70 9.59 -12.22
N ASP A 326 5.41 8.55 -12.65
CA ASP A 326 6.32 8.57 -13.79
C ASP A 326 5.76 7.65 -14.88
N THR A 327 4.80 8.16 -15.61
CA THR A 327 4.09 7.44 -16.69
C THR A 327 5.07 6.94 -17.77
N LYS A 328 6.11 7.71 -18.06
CA LYS A 328 7.11 7.30 -19.05
C LYS A 328 7.89 6.06 -18.59
N ALA A 329 8.31 6.03 -17.35
CA ALA A 329 8.98 4.85 -16.78
C ALA A 329 8.03 3.63 -16.70
N ALA A 330 6.74 3.86 -16.46
CA ALA A 330 5.73 2.82 -16.53
C ALA A 330 5.54 2.26 -17.94
N GLU A 331 5.42 3.14 -18.96
CA GLU A 331 5.35 2.74 -20.36
C GLU A 331 6.58 1.92 -20.80
N GLU A 332 7.79 2.35 -20.42
CA GLU A 332 9.03 1.66 -20.77
C GLU A 332 9.07 0.22 -20.22
N VAL A 333 8.69 0.02 -18.95
CA VAL A 333 8.67 -1.33 -18.36
C VAL A 333 7.54 -2.19 -18.93
N LEU A 334 6.39 -1.61 -19.23
CA LEU A 334 5.27 -2.32 -19.85
C LEU A 334 5.59 -2.73 -21.29
N ALA A 335 6.26 -1.89 -22.05
CA ALA A 335 6.73 -2.21 -23.41
C ALA A 335 7.74 -3.37 -23.41
N GLN A 336 8.63 -3.41 -22.41
CA GLN A 336 9.56 -4.55 -22.24
C GLN A 336 8.85 -5.83 -21.83
N LEU A 337 7.84 -5.73 -20.95
CA LEU A 337 7.07 -6.88 -20.49
C LEU A 337 6.16 -7.45 -21.59
N ASP A 338 5.64 -6.61 -22.47
CA ASP A 338 4.80 -6.97 -23.63
C ASP A 338 3.64 -7.93 -23.29
N VAL A 339 2.88 -7.62 -22.24
CA VAL A 339 1.68 -8.38 -21.84
C VAL A 339 0.52 -7.44 -21.57
N PRO A 340 -0.74 -7.91 -21.66
CA PRO A 340 -1.90 -7.15 -21.22
C PRO A 340 -1.75 -6.71 -19.76
N TYR A 341 -1.97 -5.41 -19.50
CA TYR A 341 -1.88 -4.81 -18.18
C TYR A 341 -3.26 -4.37 -17.70
N PHE A 342 -3.61 -4.80 -16.49
CA PHE A 342 -4.83 -4.45 -15.79
C PHE A 342 -4.51 -3.85 -14.42
N ALA A 343 -5.24 -2.82 -14.02
CA ALA A 343 -5.24 -2.31 -12.67
C ALA A 343 -6.62 -2.49 -12.06
N SER A 344 -6.65 -3.16 -10.91
CA SER A 344 -7.84 -3.29 -10.07
C SER A 344 -7.51 -2.77 -8.69
N TYR A 345 -8.50 -2.32 -7.95
CA TYR A 345 -8.29 -1.57 -6.73
C TYR A 345 -9.27 -1.96 -5.63
N PRO A 346 -8.82 -1.88 -4.36
CA PRO A 346 -9.73 -1.96 -3.24
C PRO A 346 -10.37 -0.59 -2.97
N VAL A 347 -11.59 -0.53 -2.46
CA VAL A 347 -12.14 0.72 -1.93
C VAL A 347 -11.58 0.97 -0.53
N GLU A 348 -10.94 2.12 -0.36
CA GLU A 348 -10.21 2.47 0.87
C GLU A 348 -10.82 3.69 1.60
N PHE A 349 -11.42 4.63 0.84
CA PHE A 349 -12.03 5.85 1.38
C PHE A 349 -13.50 5.67 1.76
N GLN A 350 -14.10 4.57 1.37
CA GLN A 350 -15.43 4.11 1.78
C GLN A 350 -15.37 2.62 2.11
N THR A 351 -16.39 2.11 2.77
CA THR A 351 -16.47 0.66 3.04
C THR A 351 -17.15 -0.08 1.89
N LEU A 352 -16.95 -1.40 1.81
CA LEU A 352 -17.56 -2.24 0.77
C LEU A 352 -19.09 -2.17 0.79
N ASP A 353 -19.71 -2.09 1.96
CA ASP A 353 -21.15 -1.94 2.10
C ASP A 353 -21.64 -0.55 1.72
N GLN A 354 -20.90 0.52 2.03
CA GLN A 354 -21.20 1.89 1.55
C GLN A 354 -21.10 1.95 0.03
N TRP A 355 -20.00 1.43 -0.55
CA TRP A 355 -19.84 1.34 -2.00
C TRP A 355 -20.93 0.51 -2.66
N GLY A 356 -21.28 -0.64 -2.08
CA GLY A 356 -22.30 -1.54 -2.60
C GLY A 356 -23.73 -0.96 -2.54
N ALA A 357 -24.00 -0.05 -1.61
CA ALA A 357 -25.26 0.66 -1.48
C ALA A 357 -25.32 1.96 -2.31
N SER A 358 -24.19 2.42 -2.88
CA SER A 358 -24.07 3.70 -3.55
C SER A 358 -24.50 3.64 -5.01
N ASP A 359 -25.45 4.50 -5.41
CA ASP A 359 -25.80 4.71 -6.82
C ASP A 359 -24.72 5.47 -7.60
N ARG A 360 -23.79 6.12 -6.92
CA ARG A 360 -22.68 6.87 -7.52
C ARG A 360 -21.44 6.02 -7.77
N GLY A 361 -21.27 4.91 -7.05
CA GLY A 361 -20.11 4.04 -7.12
C GLY A 361 -18.89 4.62 -6.40
N LEU A 362 -17.81 4.91 -7.13
CA LEU A 362 -16.58 5.44 -6.56
C LEU A 362 -16.70 6.91 -6.15
N LEU A 363 -15.99 7.25 -5.07
CA LEU A 363 -15.77 8.65 -4.72
C LEU A 363 -14.84 9.33 -5.75
N PRO A 364 -14.92 10.67 -5.95
CA PRO A 364 -14.08 11.37 -6.91
C PRO A 364 -12.58 11.15 -6.69
N VAL A 365 -12.14 11.09 -5.43
CA VAL A 365 -10.73 10.80 -5.08
C VAL A 365 -10.33 9.38 -5.47
N GLU A 366 -11.19 8.39 -5.25
CA GLU A 366 -10.96 7.00 -5.67
C GLU A 366 -10.90 6.89 -7.19
N ALA A 367 -11.84 7.51 -7.91
CA ALA A 367 -11.86 7.51 -9.37
C ALA A 367 -10.58 8.15 -9.95
N THR A 368 -10.09 9.23 -9.35
CA THR A 368 -8.87 9.90 -9.81
C THR A 368 -7.63 9.05 -9.53
N MET A 369 -7.45 8.61 -8.29
CA MET A 369 -6.21 7.95 -7.86
C MET A 369 -6.12 6.50 -8.34
N MET A 370 -7.23 5.77 -8.28
CA MET A 370 -7.24 4.32 -8.47
C MET A 370 -7.64 3.89 -9.88
N VAL A 371 -8.23 4.79 -10.66
CA VAL A 371 -8.61 4.53 -12.05
C VAL A 371 -7.81 5.40 -13.00
N ALA A 372 -7.99 6.72 -12.95
CA ALA A 372 -7.43 7.62 -13.96
C ALA A 372 -5.88 7.59 -13.97
N ILE A 373 -5.22 7.58 -12.82
CA ILE A 373 -3.75 7.53 -12.76
C ILE A 373 -3.19 6.23 -13.36
N PRO A 374 -3.67 5.01 -12.97
CA PRO A 374 -3.24 3.78 -13.64
C PRO A 374 -3.56 3.71 -15.15
N GLU A 375 -4.65 4.33 -15.61
CA GLU A 375 -4.96 4.42 -17.04
C GLU A 375 -3.96 5.27 -17.82
N LEU A 376 -3.36 6.29 -17.19
CA LEU A 376 -2.25 7.04 -17.78
C LEU A 376 -1.01 6.18 -18.04
N ASP A 377 -0.78 5.14 -17.24
CA ASP A 377 0.28 4.15 -17.45
C ASP A 377 -0.07 3.10 -18.53
N GLY A 378 -1.31 3.11 -19.05
CA GLY A 378 -1.78 2.16 -20.05
C GLY A 378 -2.56 0.98 -19.47
N SER A 379 -3.03 1.04 -18.23
CA SER A 379 -3.90 0.01 -17.69
C SER A 379 -5.28 0.01 -18.35
N SER A 380 -5.93 -1.12 -18.34
CA SER A 380 -7.30 -1.28 -18.84
C SER A 380 -8.16 -2.05 -17.85
N GLY A 381 -9.49 -1.95 -18.01
CA GLY A 381 -10.45 -2.78 -17.31
C GLY A 381 -10.47 -2.59 -15.80
N ALA A 382 -10.35 -1.34 -15.34
CA ALA A 382 -10.44 -0.95 -13.94
C ALA A 382 -11.66 -1.60 -13.25
N MET A 383 -11.46 -2.18 -12.05
CA MET A 383 -12.48 -2.90 -11.32
C MET A 383 -12.19 -2.93 -9.82
N VAL A 384 -13.23 -2.74 -9.02
CA VAL A 384 -13.17 -3.01 -7.57
C VAL A 384 -13.07 -4.52 -7.36
N PHE A 385 -12.13 -4.99 -6.52
CA PHE A 385 -12.01 -6.40 -6.16
C PHE A 385 -12.24 -6.68 -4.68
N GLY A 386 -12.21 -5.64 -3.86
CA GLY A 386 -12.32 -5.73 -2.43
C GLY A 386 -12.32 -4.35 -1.81
N GLY A 387 -12.19 -4.28 -0.51
CA GLY A 387 -12.14 -3.00 0.19
C GLY A 387 -12.24 -3.14 1.68
N ARG A 388 -12.31 -2.01 2.34
CA ARG A 388 -12.46 -1.90 3.78
C ARG A 388 -13.84 -2.43 4.21
N GLY A 389 -13.90 -3.28 5.23
CA GLY A 389 -15.16 -3.68 5.86
C GLY A 389 -15.66 -2.62 6.83
N SER A 390 -16.97 -2.58 7.07
CA SER A 390 -17.55 -1.74 8.13
C SER A 390 -17.36 -2.34 9.51
N ALA A 391 -17.44 -1.50 10.54
CA ALA A 391 -17.52 -1.97 11.91
C ALA A 391 -18.87 -2.67 12.16
N GLY A 392 -18.84 -3.87 12.77
CA GLY A 392 -20.05 -4.65 13.06
C GLY A 392 -20.43 -5.62 11.95
N LYS A 393 -21.66 -6.14 12.03
CA LYS A 393 -22.21 -7.14 11.08
C LYS A 393 -23.20 -6.48 10.12
N VAL A 394 -22.73 -5.58 9.28
CA VAL A 394 -23.56 -4.99 8.22
C VAL A 394 -23.46 -5.87 6.98
N ALA A 395 -24.60 -6.31 6.44
CA ALA A 395 -24.62 -7.06 5.20
C ALA A 395 -24.45 -6.12 4.02
N CYS A 396 -23.49 -6.39 3.14
CA CYS A 396 -23.32 -5.68 1.89
C CYS A 396 -24.53 -5.91 0.98
N SER A 397 -25.10 -4.84 0.44
CA SER A 397 -26.25 -4.89 -0.48
C SER A 397 -25.84 -4.82 -1.96
N GLY A 398 -24.55 -4.77 -2.27
CA GLY A 398 -24.04 -4.57 -3.63
C GLY A 398 -24.20 -5.76 -4.58
N CYS A 399 -24.54 -6.95 -4.06
CA CYS A 399 -24.81 -8.16 -4.85
C CYS A 399 -25.61 -9.18 -4.05
N ASP A 400 -26.02 -10.27 -4.69
CA ASP A 400 -26.85 -11.34 -4.08
C ASP A 400 -26.10 -12.14 -2.98
N HIS A 401 -24.77 -12.06 -2.91
CA HIS A 401 -24.00 -12.75 -1.87
C HIS A 401 -24.22 -12.19 -0.47
N ARG A 402 -24.62 -10.94 -0.33
CA ARG A 402 -24.88 -10.26 0.95
C ARG A 402 -23.79 -10.53 1.99
N CYS A 403 -22.54 -10.39 1.56
CA CYS A 403 -21.37 -10.64 2.42
C CYS A 403 -21.43 -9.79 3.69
N THR A 404 -21.07 -10.37 4.81
CA THR A 404 -20.82 -9.66 6.06
C THR A 404 -19.32 -9.60 6.30
N PHE A 405 -18.80 -8.41 6.57
CA PHE A 405 -17.38 -8.20 6.86
C PHE A 405 -17.24 -7.96 8.36
N GLU A 406 -16.70 -8.96 9.06
CA GLU A 406 -16.54 -8.86 10.51
C GLU A 406 -15.30 -8.03 10.86
N ASN A 407 -15.51 -6.75 11.14
CA ASN A 407 -14.50 -5.89 11.73
C ASN A 407 -14.86 -5.58 13.19
N THR A 408 -13.86 -5.58 14.06
CA THR A 408 -14.02 -5.01 15.38
C THR A 408 -14.02 -3.48 15.28
N PRO A 409 -14.56 -2.75 16.28
CA PRO A 409 -14.52 -1.28 16.27
C PRO A 409 -13.10 -0.71 16.10
N ASP A 410 -12.08 -1.46 16.51
CA ASP A 410 -10.67 -1.07 16.49
C ASP A 410 -9.90 -1.61 15.27
N SER A 411 -10.56 -2.35 14.36
CA SER A 411 -9.91 -2.89 13.17
C SER A 411 -10.74 -2.64 11.93
N HIS A 412 -10.14 -1.98 10.95
CA HIS A 412 -10.73 -1.70 9.63
C HIS A 412 -10.01 -2.54 8.58
N ASP A 413 -10.08 -3.87 8.73
CA ASP A 413 -9.39 -4.77 7.82
C ASP A 413 -10.03 -4.76 6.43
N MET A 414 -9.17 -5.03 5.45
CA MET A 414 -9.55 -5.17 4.06
C MET A 414 -10.13 -6.56 3.81
N HIS A 415 -11.19 -6.62 3.02
CA HIS A 415 -11.87 -7.85 2.66
C HIS A 415 -11.99 -8.00 1.15
N SER A 416 -12.00 -9.24 0.66
CA SER A 416 -12.31 -9.54 -0.72
C SER A 416 -13.82 -9.48 -0.97
N CYS A 417 -14.23 -8.87 -2.06
CA CYS A 417 -15.58 -9.06 -2.57
C CYS A 417 -15.58 -10.34 -3.42
N ILE A 418 -16.29 -11.38 -2.97
CA ILE A 418 -16.29 -12.72 -3.60
C ILE A 418 -16.72 -12.63 -5.07
N GLU A 419 -17.81 -11.91 -5.37
CA GLU A 419 -18.31 -11.72 -6.73
C GLU A 419 -17.27 -11.03 -7.62
N ARG A 420 -16.69 -9.94 -7.13
CA ARG A 420 -15.75 -9.14 -7.91
C ARG A 420 -14.42 -9.85 -8.13
N ALA A 421 -13.92 -10.55 -7.11
CA ALA A 421 -12.73 -11.39 -7.25
C ALA A 421 -12.95 -12.50 -8.29
N ASP A 422 -14.13 -13.13 -8.30
CA ASP A 422 -14.48 -14.14 -9.28
C ASP A 422 -14.63 -13.57 -10.70
N MET A 423 -15.28 -12.42 -10.85
CA MET A 423 -15.37 -11.70 -12.13
C MET A 423 -13.99 -11.31 -12.66
N LEU A 424 -13.11 -10.79 -11.80
CA LEU A 424 -11.75 -10.42 -12.15
C LEU A 424 -10.95 -11.65 -12.62
N ALA A 425 -11.03 -12.75 -11.88
CA ALA A 425 -10.38 -13.99 -12.23
C ALA A 425 -10.92 -14.57 -13.56
N SER A 426 -12.22 -14.46 -13.82
CA SER A 426 -12.82 -14.84 -15.09
C SER A 426 -12.29 -14.01 -16.26
N ARG A 427 -12.20 -12.68 -16.08
CA ARG A 427 -11.65 -11.76 -17.07
C ARG A 427 -10.21 -12.09 -17.39
N MET A 428 -9.37 -12.25 -16.35
CA MET A 428 -7.96 -12.61 -16.49
C MET A 428 -7.79 -13.95 -17.22
N GLY A 429 -8.59 -14.96 -16.88
CA GLY A 429 -8.57 -16.23 -17.58
C GLY A 429 -8.85 -16.11 -19.08
N ARG A 430 -9.83 -15.32 -19.48
CA ARG A 430 -10.14 -15.07 -20.91
C ARG A 430 -9.02 -14.34 -21.64
N ILE A 431 -8.36 -13.40 -20.99
CA ILE A 431 -7.23 -12.65 -21.55
C ILE A 431 -6.02 -13.58 -21.76
N VAL A 432 -5.74 -14.43 -20.78
CA VAL A 432 -4.68 -15.45 -20.88
C VAL A 432 -4.97 -16.43 -22.01
N ASP A 433 -6.21 -16.91 -22.14
CA ASP A 433 -6.61 -17.79 -23.24
C ASP A 433 -6.45 -17.11 -24.60
N LEU A 434 -6.90 -15.85 -24.73
CA LEU A 434 -6.76 -15.10 -25.96
C LEU A 434 -5.30 -14.93 -26.36
N ARG A 435 -4.40 -14.66 -25.41
CA ARG A 435 -2.97 -14.53 -25.65
C ARG A 435 -2.37 -15.84 -26.14
N ARG A 436 -2.76 -16.97 -25.55
CA ARG A 436 -2.25 -18.31 -25.86
C ARG A 436 -2.91 -18.98 -27.05
N ALA A 437 -4.09 -18.51 -27.45
CA ALA A 437 -4.80 -19.05 -28.61
C ALA A 437 -3.98 -18.90 -29.87
N ARG A 438 -4.02 -19.96 -30.74
CA ARG A 438 -3.47 -19.86 -32.10
C ARG A 438 -4.22 -18.77 -32.85
N ARG A 439 -3.55 -18.10 -33.78
CA ARG A 439 -4.18 -17.00 -34.56
C ARG A 439 -5.44 -17.47 -35.27
N ALA A 440 -5.42 -18.66 -35.87
CA ALA A 440 -6.56 -19.23 -36.57
C ALA A 440 -7.80 -19.51 -35.67
N ASP A 441 -7.59 -19.66 -34.36
CA ASP A 441 -8.68 -19.94 -33.41
C ASP A 441 -9.26 -18.64 -32.80
N LYS A 442 -8.65 -17.49 -33.07
CA LYS A 442 -9.12 -16.18 -32.55
C LYS A 442 -10.33 -15.71 -33.34
N ARG A 443 -11.35 -15.24 -32.61
CA ARG A 443 -12.54 -14.63 -33.19
C ARG A 443 -12.47 -13.12 -33.00
N VAL A 444 -12.61 -12.39 -34.10
CA VAL A 444 -12.54 -10.93 -34.13
C VAL A 444 -13.95 -10.40 -34.39
N GLY A 445 -14.42 -9.51 -33.53
CA GLY A 445 -15.65 -8.76 -33.72
C GLY A 445 -15.32 -7.35 -34.23
N LEU A 446 -15.88 -6.97 -35.38
CA LEU A 446 -15.79 -5.63 -35.92
C LEU A 446 -17.10 -4.90 -35.68
N VAL A 447 -17.04 -3.81 -34.92
CA VAL A 447 -18.21 -2.96 -34.64
C VAL A 447 -18.25 -1.82 -35.66
N ILE A 448 -19.32 -1.75 -36.43
CA ILE A 448 -19.55 -0.68 -37.38
C ILE A 448 -20.57 0.30 -36.80
N PHE A 449 -20.22 1.56 -36.78
CA PHE A 449 -21.06 2.62 -36.27
C PHE A 449 -22.16 2.94 -37.27
N ASN A 450 -23.40 3.17 -36.77
CA ASN A 450 -24.55 3.54 -37.56
C ASN A 450 -25.34 4.68 -36.89
N PHE A 451 -24.97 5.92 -37.24
CA PHE A 451 -25.64 7.11 -36.69
C PHE A 451 -25.78 8.21 -37.75
N PRO A 452 -26.93 8.85 -37.89
CA PRO A 452 -28.26 8.48 -37.29
C PRO A 452 -28.74 7.11 -37.79
N PRO A 453 -29.53 6.36 -36.98
CA PRO A 453 -29.87 4.97 -37.24
C PRO A 453 -30.79 4.83 -38.45
N ASN A 454 -30.24 4.57 -39.61
CA ASN A 454 -30.93 4.11 -40.82
C ASN A 454 -30.00 3.34 -41.72
N ALA A 455 -30.52 2.55 -42.64
CA ALA A 455 -29.75 1.65 -43.51
C ALA A 455 -28.72 2.40 -44.39
N GLY A 456 -29.01 3.62 -44.79
CA GLY A 456 -28.14 4.43 -45.65
C GLY A 456 -26.91 5.00 -44.92
N ASN A 457 -26.96 5.02 -43.58
CA ASN A 457 -25.88 5.57 -42.77
C ASN A 457 -24.96 4.48 -42.16
N THR A 458 -25.21 3.21 -42.44
CA THR A 458 -24.38 2.13 -41.94
C THR A 458 -22.93 2.28 -42.43
N GLY A 459 -22.01 2.33 -41.50
CA GLY A 459 -20.59 2.48 -41.80
C GLY A 459 -20.16 3.87 -42.26
N THR A 460 -20.97 4.92 -41.99
CA THR A 460 -20.55 6.29 -42.27
C THR A 460 -19.64 6.80 -41.15
N ALA A 461 -18.48 7.34 -41.52
CA ALA A 461 -17.59 8.05 -40.62
C ALA A 461 -16.90 9.18 -41.37
N ALA A 462 -16.78 10.34 -40.76
CA ALA A 462 -16.13 11.48 -41.39
C ALA A 462 -14.64 11.15 -41.66
N TYR A 463 -14.20 11.46 -42.90
CA TYR A 463 -12.81 11.28 -43.34
C TYR A 463 -12.29 9.82 -43.37
N LEU A 464 -13.15 8.82 -43.23
CA LEU A 464 -12.77 7.42 -43.28
C LEU A 464 -13.54 6.68 -44.38
N SER A 465 -12.81 6.01 -45.29
CA SER A 465 -13.41 5.02 -46.23
C SER A 465 -13.68 3.71 -45.47
N VAL A 466 -14.84 3.62 -44.84
CA VAL A 466 -15.16 2.52 -43.90
C VAL A 466 -15.13 1.16 -44.59
N PHE A 467 -15.75 1.00 -45.74
CA PHE A 467 -15.80 -0.28 -46.45
C PHE A 467 -14.44 -0.72 -47.01
N GLU A 468 -13.65 0.21 -47.50
CA GLU A 468 -12.28 -0.06 -47.95
C GLU A 468 -11.38 -0.43 -46.74
N SER A 469 -11.50 0.27 -45.61
CA SER A 469 -10.79 -0.05 -44.39
C SER A 469 -11.16 -1.43 -43.85
N LEU A 470 -12.43 -1.82 -43.91
CA LEU A 470 -12.90 -3.16 -43.55
C LEU A 470 -12.31 -4.24 -44.47
N HIS A 471 -12.32 -3.99 -45.81
CA HIS A 471 -11.74 -4.91 -46.76
C HIS A 471 -10.24 -5.09 -46.52
N ASN A 472 -9.50 -4.03 -46.31
CA ASN A 472 -8.07 -4.05 -46.02
C ASN A 472 -7.81 -4.78 -44.70
N THR A 473 -8.58 -4.52 -43.64
CA THR A 473 -8.48 -5.20 -42.34
C THR A 473 -8.69 -6.70 -42.46
N MET A 474 -9.77 -7.13 -43.15
CA MET A 474 -10.07 -8.55 -43.36
C MET A 474 -8.98 -9.23 -44.21
N THR A 475 -8.46 -8.54 -45.22
CA THR A 475 -7.35 -9.04 -46.05
C THR A 475 -6.11 -9.23 -45.21
N MET A 476 -5.73 -8.26 -44.38
CA MET A 476 -4.58 -8.38 -43.49
C MET A 476 -4.74 -9.50 -42.46
N LEU A 477 -5.92 -9.63 -41.85
CA LEU A 477 -6.22 -10.72 -40.91
C LEU A 477 -6.04 -12.10 -41.59
N LYS A 478 -6.55 -12.25 -42.82
CA LYS A 478 -6.40 -13.49 -43.61
C LYS A 478 -4.92 -13.76 -43.93
N GLN A 479 -4.12 -12.77 -44.27
CA GLN A 479 -2.69 -12.91 -44.58
C GLN A 479 -1.87 -13.26 -43.34
N GLN A 480 -2.26 -12.77 -42.16
CA GLN A 480 -1.54 -13.03 -40.93
C GLN A 480 -1.93 -14.34 -40.21
N GLY A 481 -2.90 -15.08 -40.68
CA GLY A 481 -3.40 -16.39 -40.17
C GLY A 481 -4.45 -16.18 -39.12
#